data_2a5ca07b1ec71f50f9608d988f754e76
#
_entry.id   2a5ca07b1ec71f50f9608d988f754e76
#
_cell.length_a   1.000
_cell.length_b   1.000
_cell.length_c   1.000
_cell.angle_alpha   90.00
_cell.angle_beta   90.00
_cell.angle_gamma   90.00
#
_symmetry.space_group_name_H-M   'P 1'
#
loop_
_entity.id
_entity.type
_entity.pdbx_description
1 polymer ?
#
loop_
_entity_poly.entity_id
_entity_poly.type
_entity_poly.pdbx_seq_one_letter_code
_entity_poly.pdbx_strand_id
1 'polypeptide(L)'
;MKKRLFISHISEERAVAELVKNVLGRDFLGLLEVFVSSDTESIAAGEEWLRSIERALRDCAIFVILCSPESIRRPWINFETGAAWMREIPIVPACHAGLLPRDLRMPLSLRQGIALNEAEGLHRFYGRIAKVLECDLPSRDFTQLALELTPSDLSARTSEQATKELDADRDARRRLAEALSRPRYKWRTLQRVAIEAAISEERAGDLLRSDSSVRFSKGRSQKIIVGLRSRVG
;
A
#
# COMPACT_ATOMS: atom_id res chain seq x y z
N MET A 1 16.07 -6.36 22.07
CA MET A 1 15.28 -6.76 20.91
C MET A 1 14.64 -5.49 20.33
N LYS A 2 14.73 -5.24 19.03
CA LYS A 2 14.08 -4.05 18.44
C LYS A 2 12.56 -4.19 18.55
N LYS A 3 11.90 -3.12 18.96
CA LYS A 3 10.42 -3.07 18.94
C LYS A 3 9.96 -2.79 17.50
N ARG A 4 8.85 -3.39 17.10
CA ARG A 4 8.31 -3.23 15.75
C ARG A 4 7.11 -2.30 15.75
N LEU A 5 7.10 -1.36 14.80
CA LEU A 5 5.96 -0.51 14.47
C LEU A 5 5.44 -0.91 13.09
N PHE A 6 4.15 -1.15 12.99
CA PHE A 6 3.50 -1.45 11.72
C PHE A 6 2.73 -0.24 11.22
N ILE A 7 2.93 0.13 9.94
CA ILE A 7 2.17 1.18 9.27
C ILE A 7 1.22 0.53 8.25
N SER A 8 -0.07 0.60 8.54
CA SER A 8 -1.13 0.23 7.60
C SER A 8 -1.49 1.43 6.72
N HIS A 9 -1.62 1.19 5.43
CA HIS A 9 -1.98 2.21 4.46
C HIS A 9 -2.62 1.58 3.21
N ILE A 10 -3.27 2.38 2.39
CA ILE A 10 -3.69 1.98 1.03
C ILE A 10 -2.56 2.27 0.03
N SER A 11 -2.60 1.64 -1.15
CA SER A 11 -1.55 1.78 -2.18
C SER A 11 -1.27 3.24 -2.56
N GLU A 12 -2.31 4.07 -2.57
CA GLU A 12 -2.24 5.49 -2.88
C GLU A 12 -1.48 6.31 -1.82
N GLU A 13 -1.35 5.77 -0.61
CA GLU A 13 -0.67 6.42 0.53
C GLU A 13 0.78 5.94 0.74
N ARG A 14 1.29 5.08 -0.15
CA ARG A 14 2.64 4.48 -0.04
C ARG A 14 3.73 5.53 0.17
N ALA A 15 3.69 6.65 -0.56
CA ALA A 15 4.68 7.72 -0.43
C ALA A 15 4.68 8.34 0.97
N VAL A 16 3.51 8.54 1.56
CA VAL A 16 3.36 9.05 2.94
C VAL A 16 3.87 8.01 3.94
N ALA A 17 3.53 6.74 3.75
CA ALA A 17 3.96 5.65 4.61
C ALA A 17 5.49 5.52 4.65
N GLU A 18 6.16 5.55 3.49
CA GLU A 18 7.62 5.51 3.37
C GLU A 18 8.27 6.75 3.98
N LEU A 19 7.67 7.94 3.83
CA LEU A 19 8.17 9.14 4.46
C LEU A 19 8.12 9.03 5.99
N VAL A 20 6.99 8.61 6.55
CA VAL A 20 6.84 8.38 7.99
C VAL A 20 7.84 7.31 8.48
N LYS A 21 8.00 6.20 7.75
CA LYS A 21 8.99 5.16 8.05
C LYS A 21 10.40 5.71 8.12
N ASN A 22 10.81 6.49 7.11
CA ASN A 22 12.16 7.05 7.02
C ASN A 22 12.44 8.04 8.15
N VAL A 23 11.48 8.90 8.47
CA VAL A 23 11.61 9.87 9.55
C VAL A 23 11.71 9.17 10.91
N LEU A 24 10.84 8.21 11.20
CA LEU A 24 10.87 7.44 12.44
C LEU A 24 12.15 6.62 12.57
N GLY A 25 12.59 5.98 11.48
CA GLY A 25 13.84 5.20 11.46
C GLY A 25 15.08 6.04 11.78
N ARG A 26 15.13 7.27 11.25
CA ARG A 26 16.19 8.24 11.52
C ARG A 26 16.14 8.74 12.96
N ASP A 27 14.97 9.19 13.40
CA ASP A 27 14.82 9.92 14.66
C ASP A 27 14.95 8.98 15.88
N PHE A 28 14.55 7.71 15.78
CA PHE A 28 14.71 6.70 16.83
C PHE A 28 15.96 5.83 16.67
N LEU A 29 16.93 6.24 15.83
CA LEU A 29 18.28 5.67 15.74
C LEU A 29 18.34 4.14 15.65
N GLY A 30 17.38 3.53 14.96
CA GLY A 30 17.34 2.09 14.77
C GLY A 30 16.87 1.26 15.97
N LEU A 31 16.39 1.90 17.05
CA LEU A 31 15.68 1.22 18.14
C LEU A 31 14.33 0.66 17.69
N LEU A 32 13.75 1.27 16.65
CA LEU A 32 12.48 0.94 16.05
C LEU A 32 12.68 0.27 14.70
N GLU A 33 12.03 -0.88 14.49
CA GLU A 33 11.86 -1.51 13.19
C GLU A 33 10.50 -1.10 12.64
N VAL A 34 10.48 -0.32 11.56
CA VAL A 34 9.22 0.14 10.95
C VAL A 34 8.91 -0.73 9.75
N PHE A 35 7.79 -1.45 9.83
CA PHE A 35 7.23 -2.26 8.76
C PHE A 35 6.07 -1.53 8.10
N VAL A 36 6.01 -1.54 6.78
CA VAL A 36 4.94 -0.91 5.99
C VAL A 36 4.16 -2.00 5.25
N SER A 37 2.84 -1.91 5.20
CA SER A 37 1.99 -2.96 4.62
C SER A 37 2.29 -3.25 3.13
N SER A 38 2.84 -2.29 2.39
CA SER A 38 3.28 -2.47 1.00
C SER A 38 4.55 -3.33 0.84
N ASP A 39 5.32 -3.55 1.91
CA ASP A 39 6.48 -4.45 1.87
C ASP A 39 6.07 -5.91 1.64
N THR A 40 4.75 -6.18 1.60
CA THR A 40 4.16 -7.48 1.28
C THR A 40 3.97 -7.74 -0.22
N GLU A 41 4.28 -6.79 -1.12
CA GLU A 41 4.18 -6.97 -2.58
C GLU A 41 5.14 -8.04 -3.14
N SER A 42 6.12 -8.51 -2.36
CA SER A 42 7.01 -9.62 -2.72
C SER A 42 6.45 -11.01 -2.41
N ILE A 43 5.19 -11.14 -1.98
CA ILE A 43 4.58 -12.42 -1.66
C ILE A 43 4.14 -13.12 -2.94
N ALA A 44 4.70 -14.32 -3.16
CA ALA A 44 4.37 -15.16 -4.31
C ALA A 44 2.85 -15.40 -4.40
N ALA A 45 2.31 -15.33 -5.62
CA ALA A 45 0.90 -15.53 -5.89
C ALA A 45 0.40 -16.86 -5.29
N GLY A 46 -0.47 -16.79 -4.29
CA GLY A 46 -1.09 -17.95 -3.63
C GLY A 46 -0.57 -18.25 -2.22
N GLU A 47 0.53 -17.67 -1.76
CA GLU A 47 0.94 -17.72 -0.36
C GLU A 47 0.44 -16.47 0.38
N GLU A 48 -0.52 -16.68 1.16
CA GLU A 48 -0.90 -16.11 2.45
C GLU A 48 -0.32 -14.72 2.79
N TRP A 49 -0.64 -13.73 1.97
CA TRP A 49 -0.58 -12.33 2.34
C TRP A 49 -1.16 -12.10 3.76
N LEU A 50 -2.23 -12.79 4.12
CA LEU A 50 -2.81 -12.77 5.46
C LEU A 50 -1.81 -13.23 6.54
N ARG A 51 -1.01 -14.26 6.28
CA ARG A 51 0.01 -14.74 7.23
C ARG A 51 1.18 -13.77 7.42
N SER A 52 1.52 -12.98 6.41
CA SER A 52 2.56 -11.95 6.57
C SER A 52 2.07 -10.82 7.46
N ILE A 53 0.82 -10.40 7.30
CA ILE A 53 0.18 -9.41 8.18
C ILE A 53 0.00 -9.98 9.58
N GLU A 54 -0.45 -11.22 9.72
CA GLU A 54 -0.53 -11.88 11.04
C GLU A 54 0.83 -11.91 11.74
N ARG A 55 1.92 -12.25 11.04
CA ARG A 55 3.28 -12.21 11.58
C ARG A 55 3.71 -10.81 11.96
N ALA A 56 3.49 -9.83 11.08
CA ALA A 56 3.83 -8.44 11.35
C ALA A 56 3.07 -7.89 12.57
N LEU A 57 1.78 -8.19 12.69
CA LEU A 57 0.97 -7.84 13.85
C LEU A 57 1.35 -8.63 15.10
N ARG A 58 1.85 -9.86 14.97
CA ARG A 58 2.24 -10.70 16.12
C ARG A 58 3.35 -10.05 16.96
N ASP A 59 4.32 -9.46 16.30
CA ASP A 59 5.48 -8.86 16.93
C ASP A 59 5.39 -7.33 17.02
N CYS A 60 4.22 -6.78 16.67
CA CYS A 60 3.98 -5.35 16.62
C CYS A 60 3.81 -4.77 18.02
N ALA A 61 4.58 -3.73 18.34
CA ALA A 61 4.47 -2.99 19.59
C ALA A 61 3.59 -1.73 19.46
N ILE A 62 3.46 -1.19 18.24
CA ILE A 62 2.58 -0.06 17.90
C ILE A 62 2.05 -0.27 16.48
N PHE A 63 0.74 -0.07 16.30
CA PHE A 63 0.07 -0.11 15.02
C PHE A 63 -0.38 1.30 14.63
N VAL A 64 0.18 1.82 13.54
CA VAL A 64 -0.16 3.12 12.95
C VAL A 64 -1.03 2.87 11.73
N ILE A 65 -2.10 3.63 11.60
CA ILE A 65 -2.99 3.57 10.44
C ILE A 65 -2.97 4.94 9.77
N LEU A 66 -2.52 5.01 8.54
CA LEU A 66 -2.71 6.22 7.74
C LEU A 66 -4.18 6.38 7.40
N CYS A 67 -4.70 7.55 7.66
CA CYS A 67 -6.11 7.88 7.49
C CYS A 67 -6.27 9.10 6.60
N SER A 68 -6.79 8.89 5.40
CA SER A 68 -7.24 9.93 4.48
C SER A 68 -8.75 9.81 4.23
N PRO A 69 -9.40 10.77 3.58
CA PRO A 69 -10.81 10.65 3.18
C PRO A 69 -11.09 9.41 2.33
N GLU A 70 -10.08 8.87 1.66
CA GLU A 70 -10.17 7.66 0.83
C GLU A 70 -9.95 6.39 1.66
N SER A 71 -8.85 6.29 2.41
CA SER A 71 -8.47 5.08 3.13
C SER A 71 -9.48 4.67 4.20
N ILE A 72 -10.11 5.62 4.90
CA ILE A 72 -11.14 5.32 5.92
C ILE A 72 -12.40 4.65 5.35
N ARG A 73 -12.58 4.64 4.02
CA ARG A 73 -13.68 3.96 3.33
C ARG A 73 -13.33 2.54 2.90
N ARG A 74 -12.05 2.15 2.98
CA ARG A 74 -11.58 0.84 2.54
C ARG A 74 -11.88 -0.22 3.61
N PRO A 75 -12.61 -1.29 3.30
CA PRO A 75 -12.94 -2.34 4.27
C PRO A 75 -11.70 -2.95 4.92
N TRP A 76 -10.61 -3.01 4.19
CA TRP A 76 -9.34 -3.57 4.64
C TRP A 76 -8.77 -2.85 5.87
N ILE A 77 -8.78 -1.53 5.89
CA ILE A 77 -8.33 -0.72 7.02
C ILE A 77 -9.10 -1.08 8.31
N ASN A 78 -10.41 -1.30 8.19
CA ASN A 78 -11.23 -1.73 9.33
C ASN A 78 -10.90 -3.16 9.79
N PHE A 79 -10.57 -4.06 8.86
CA PHE A 79 -10.16 -5.43 9.18
C PHE A 79 -8.85 -5.46 9.97
N GLU A 80 -7.80 -4.77 9.50
CA GLU A 80 -6.51 -4.68 10.18
C GLU A 80 -6.65 -3.98 11.54
N THR A 81 -7.46 -2.92 11.62
CA THR A 81 -7.78 -2.23 12.88
C THR A 81 -8.40 -3.20 13.88
N GLY A 82 -9.36 -4.02 13.45
CA GLY A 82 -10.00 -5.03 14.28
C GLY A 82 -9.02 -6.10 14.76
N ALA A 83 -8.12 -6.56 13.89
CA ALA A 83 -7.09 -7.54 14.24
C ALA A 83 -6.11 -6.99 15.28
N ALA A 84 -5.65 -5.75 15.13
CA ALA A 84 -4.79 -5.07 16.09
C ALA A 84 -5.50 -4.82 17.43
N TRP A 85 -6.80 -4.48 17.36
CA TRP A 85 -7.64 -4.27 18.55
C TRP A 85 -7.76 -5.53 19.42
N MET A 86 -8.08 -6.66 18.80
CA MET A 86 -8.22 -7.95 19.49
C MET A 86 -6.91 -8.43 20.15
N ARG A 87 -5.78 -7.90 19.71
CA ARG A 87 -4.45 -8.19 20.25
C ARG A 87 -3.97 -7.16 21.26
N GLU A 88 -4.81 -6.19 21.61
CA GLU A 88 -4.49 -5.10 22.54
C GLU A 88 -3.28 -4.25 22.13
N ILE A 89 -2.93 -4.27 20.82
CA ILE A 89 -1.84 -3.45 20.31
C ILE A 89 -2.25 -1.97 20.35
N PRO A 90 -1.38 -1.06 20.83
CA PRO A 90 -1.62 0.36 20.75
C PRO A 90 -1.84 0.83 19.32
N ILE A 91 -3.04 1.34 19.02
CA ILE A 91 -3.43 1.81 17.68
C ILE A 91 -3.36 3.33 17.66
N VAL A 92 -2.72 3.89 16.65
CA VAL A 92 -2.61 5.34 16.40
C VAL A 92 -3.13 5.66 15.00
N PRO A 93 -4.37 6.18 14.88
CA PRO A 93 -4.83 6.75 13.62
C PRO A 93 -4.05 8.03 13.29
N ALA A 94 -3.38 8.06 12.15
CA ALA A 94 -2.57 9.17 11.67
C ALA A 94 -3.25 9.83 10.45
N CYS A 95 -3.94 10.92 10.68
CA CYS A 95 -4.74 11.62 9.69
C CYS A 95 -3.88 12.51 8.79
N HIS A 96 -4.18 12.49 7.49
CA HIS A 96 -3.53 13.32 6.48
C HIS A 96 -4.49 13.65 5.32
N ALA A 97 -4.01 14.35 4.30
CA ALA A 97 -4.80 14.72 3.10
C ALA A 97 -6.13 15.41 3.44
N GLY A 98 -6.11 16.31 4.44
CA GLY A 98 -7.28 17.08 4.85
C GLY A 98 -8.25 16.37 5.80
N LEU A 99 -8.05 15.07 6.11
CA LEU A 99 -8.82 14.41 7.15
C LEU A 99 -8.32 14.85 8.52
N LEU A 100 -9.24 15.18 9.42
CA LEU A 100 -8.93 15.55 10.80
C LEU A 100 -9.30 14.42 11.77
N PRO A 101 -8.62 14.29 12.93
CA PRO A 101 -8.93 13.25 13.92
C PRO A 101 -10.40 13.22 14.37
N ARG A 102 -11.07 14.37 14.41
CA ARG A 102 -12.51 14.49 14.76
C ARG A 102 -13.46 13.90 13.70
N ASP A 103 -12.97 13.70 12.47
CA ASP A 103 -13.76 13.18 11.35
C ASP A 103 -13.67 11.65 11.23
N LEU A 104 -12.85 11.02 12.08
CA LEU A 104 -12.71 9.57 12.14
C LEU A 104 -14.04 8.93 12.55
N ARG A 105 -14.35 7.81 11.91
CA ARG A 105 -15.53 6.98 12.22
C ARG A 105 -15.14 5.74 13.00
N MET A 106 -16.13 5.07 13.62
CA MET A 106 -15.90 3.79 14.26
C MET A 106 -15.32 2.76 13.24
N PRO A 107 -14.36 1.91 13.66
CA PRO A 107 -13.81 1.79 15.03
C PRO A 107 -12.66 2.77 15.35
N LEU A 108 -12.14 3.50 14.36
CA LEU A 108 -10.96 4.37 14.50
C LEU A 108 -11.18 5.53 15.48
N SER A 109 -12.41 6.09 15.53
CA SER A 109 -12.78 7.17 16.45
C SER A 109 -12.74 6.78 17.94
N LEU A 110 -12.65 5.48 18.25
CA LEU A 110 -12.45 5.00 19.63
C LEU A 110 -10.99 5.15 20.09
N ARG A 111 -10.10 5.59 19.23
CA ARG A 111 -8.71 5.88 19.54
C ARG A 111 -8.41 7.36 19.29
N GLN A 112 -7.51 7.90 20.11
CA GLN A 112 -7.06 9.26 19.90
C GLN A 112 -6.19 9.32 18.64
N GLY A 113 -6.72 9.89 17.56
CA GLY A 113 -5.98 10.14 16.33
C GLY A 113 -5.06 11.36 16.45
N ILE A 114 -4.13 11.44 15.54
CA ILE A 114 -3.25 12.59 15.34
C ILE A 114 -3.41 13.12 13.91
N ALA A 115 -3.09 14.39 13.70
CA ALA A 115 -2.91 14.93 12.36
C ALA A 115 -1.42 15.06 12.05
N LEU A 116 -0.98 14.53 10.90
CA LEU A 116 0.44 14.54 10.50
C LEU A 116 0.97 15.96 10.18
N ASN A 117 0.08 16.90 9.96
CA ASN A 117 0.38 18.31 9.71
C ASN A 117 0.31 19.19 10.98
N GLU A 118 0.19 18.59 12.16
CA GLU A 118 0.08 19.31 13.43
C GLU A 118 1.22 18.93 14.37
N ALA A 119 2.02 19.93 14.78
CA ALA A 119 3.19 19.75 15.65
C ALA A 119 2.83 19.06 16.99
N GLU A 120 1.73 19.49 17.62
CA GLU A 120 1.27 18.91 18.89
C GLU A 120 0.84 17.43 18.73
N GLY A 121 0.16 17.09 17.64
CA GLY A 121 -0.19 15.71 17.31
C GLY A 121 1.05 14.83 17.16
N LEU A 122 2.04 15.32 16.42
CA LEU A 122 3.31 14.63 16.22
C LEU A 122 4.11 14.48 17.52
N HIS A 123 4.15 15.52 18.35
CA HIS A 123 4.79 15.44 19.67
C HIS A 123 4.17 14.32 20.53
N ARG A 124 2.84 14.24 20.60
CA ARG A 124 2.15 13.17 21.32
C ARG A 124 2.44 11.78 20.72
N PHE A 125 2.51 11.70 19.40
CA PHE A 125 2.84 10.44 18.69
C PHE A 125 4.26 9.96 19.04
N TYR A 126 5.25 10.84 18.97
CA TYR A 126 6.62 10.53 19.33
C TYR A 126 6.75 10.15 20.82
N GLY A 127 6.03 10.86 21.70
CA GLY A 127 5.97 10.52 23.13
C GLY A 127 5.38 9.12 23.36
N ARG A 128 4.39 8.72 22.56
CA ARG A 128 3.84 7.35 22.62
C ARG A 128 4.86 6.30 22.19
N ILE A 129 5.60 6.57 21.11
CA ILE A 129 6.67 5.69 20.63
C ILE A 129 7.79 5.60 21.67
N ALA A 130 8.28 6.72 22.17
CA ALA A 130 9.34 6.78 23.17
C ALA A 130 8.97 5.97 24.42
N LYS A 131 7.72 6.10 24.90
CA LYS A 131 7.21 5.31 26.02
C LYS A 131 7.25 3.79 25.77
N VAL A 132 6.88 3.37 24.55
CA VAL A 132 6.90 1.94 24.17
C VAL A 132 8.34 1.43 24.03
N LEU A 133 9.25 2.28 23.54
CA LEU A 133 10.67 1.97 23.39
C LEU A 133 11.44 2.06 24.71
N GLU A 134 10.83 2.63 25.75
CA GLU A 134 11.49 2.90 27.04
C GLU A 134 12.75 3.79 26.87
N CYS A 135 12.64 4.81 26.00
CA CYS A 135 13.70 5.75 25.69
C CYS A 135 13.22 7.21 25.86
N ASP A 136 14.17 8.13 25.83
CA ASP A 136 13.85 9.56 25.82
C ASP A 136 13.20 9.99 24.53
N LEU A 137 12.40 11.06 24.60
CA LEU A 137 11.82 11.70 23.43
C LEU A 137 12.93 12.29 22.55
N PRO A 138 13.03 11.94 21.27
CA PRO A 138 14.00 12.54 20.37
C PRO A 138 13.88 14.08 20.33
N SER A 139 15.02 14.76 20.40
CA SER A 139 15.07 16.22 20.24
C SER A 139 14.74 16.56 18.79
N ARG A 140 13.51 17.02 18.53
CA ARG A 140 12.98 17.29 17.20
C ARG A 140 12.16 18.57 17.19
N ASP A 141 12.32 19.40 16.16
CA ASP A 141 11.37 20.46 15.85
C ASP A 141 10.13 19.84 15.18
N PHE A 142 9.04 19.71 15.95
CA PHE A 142 7.79 19.12 15.47
C PHE A 142 7.04 20.04 14.50
N THR A 143 7.30 21.34 14.51
CA THR A 143 6.74 22.27 13.52
C THR A 143 7.38 22.01 12.16
N GLN A 144 8.70 21.86 12.12
CA GLN A 144 9.41 21.51 10.90
C GLN A 144 9.02 20.10 10.42
N LEU A 145 8.85 19.14 11.34
CA LEU A 145 8.40 17.79 11.01
C LEU A 145 7.00 17.81 10.40
N ALA A 146 6.08 18.60 10.93
CA ALA A 146 4.73 18.75 10.37
C ALA A 146 4.77 19.28 8.93
N LEU A 147 5.67 20.20 8.63
CA LEU A 147 5.91 20.68 7.26
C LEU A 147 6.49 19.58 6.37
N GLU A 148 7.46 18.79 6.87
CA GLU A 148 8.03 17.65 6.13
C GLU A 148 6.97 16.61 5.77
N LEU A 149 6.00 16.36 6.66
CA LEU A 149 4.93 15.38 6.49
C LEU A 149 3.67 15.94 5.80
N THR A 150 3.66 17.25 5.49
CA THR A 150 2.50 17.88 4.82
C THR A 150 2.52 17.61 3.31
N PRO A 151 1.39 17.20 2.70
CA PRO A 151 1.32 16.69 1.34
C PRO A 151 1.45 17.69 0.20
N SER A 152 1.78 18.98 0.41
CA SER A 152 1.87 19.96 -0.69
C SER A 152 2.81 19.51 -1.83
N ASP A 153 3.92 18.83 -1.49
CA ASP A 153 4.82 18.22 -2.47
C ASP A 153 4.50 16.72 -2.74
N LEU A 154 3.86 16.04 -1.77
CA LEU A 154 3.53 14.63 -1.89
C LEU A 154 2.28 14.40 -2.72
N SER A 155 1.27 15.26 -2.65
CA SER A 155 0.10 15.17 -3.55
C SER A 155 0.49 15.43 -5.00
N ALA A 156 1.44 16.33 -5.26
CA ALA A 156 1.99 16.53 -6.60
C ALA A 156 2.80 15.32 -7.06
N ARG A 157 3.67 14.77 -6.21
CA ARG A 157 4.47 13.57 -6.54
C ARG A 157 3.63 12.31 -6.63
N THR A 158 2.64 12.13 -5.75
CA THR A 158 1.73 10.98 -5.78
C THR A 158 0.78 11.07 -6.96
N SER A 159 0.27 12.26 -7.31
CA SER A 159 -0.54 12.46 -8.51
C SER A 159 0.29 12.32 -9.80
N GLU A 160 1.53 12.78 -9.85
CA GLU A 160 2.43 12.54 -10.97
C GLU A 160 2.83 11.07 -11.12
N GLN A 161 3.12 10.38 -10.03
CA GLN A 161 3.40 8.94 -10.05
C GLN A 161 2.16 8.12 -10.41
N ALA A 162 1.01 8.40 -9.81
CA ALA A 162 -0.25 7.77 -10.16
C ALA A 162 -0.65 8.04 -11.61
N THR A 163 -0.42 9.26 -12.11
CA THR A 163 -0.66 9.60 -13.53
C THR A 163 0.31 8.85 -14.43
N LYS A 164 1.60 8.76 -14.07
CA LYS A 164 2.60 7.99 -14.83
C LYS A 164 2.31 6.49 -14.82
N GLU A 165 1.85 5.94 -13.71
CA GLU A 165 1.45 4.53 -13.59
C GLU A 165 0.18 4.26 -14.42
N LEU A 166 -0.81 5.15 -14.36
CA LEU A 166 -2.04 5.06 -15.14
C LEU A 166 -1.76 5.15 -16.65
N ASP A 167 -0.87 6.05 -17.06
CA ASP A 167 -0.45 6.20 -18.45
C ASP A 167 0.38 4.97 -18.91
N ALA A 168 1.25 4.45 -18.06
CA ALA A 168 2.01 3.22 -18.34
C ALA A 168 1.08 2.00 -18.46
N ASP A 169 0.04 1.89 -17.62
CA ASP A 169 -0.97 0.84 -17.72
C ASP A 169 -1.83 0.99 -18.98
N ARG A 170 -2.20 2.20 -19.33
CA ARG A 170 -2.95 2.49 -20.56
C ARG A 170 -2.17 2.10 -21.81
N ASP A 171 -0.88 2.45 -21.84
CA ASP A 171 0.03 2.07 -22.92
C ASP A 171 0.28 0.55 -22.96
N ALA A 172 0.42 -0.09 -21.81
CA ALA A 172 0.56 -1.54 -21.72
C ALA A 172 -0.70 -2.26 -22.22
N ARG A 173 -1.90 -1.81 -21.84
CA ARG A 173 -3.18 -2.34 -22.32
C ARG A 173 -3.32 -2.18 -23.83
N ARG A 174 -2.94 -1.04 -24.39
CA ARG A 174 -2.95 -0.80 -25.83
C ARG A 174 -2.06 -1.79 -26.57
N ARG A 175 -0.79 -1.97 -26.12
CA ARG A 175 0.15 -2.93 -26.72
C ARG A 175 -0.32 -4.38 -26.58
N LEU A 176 -0.93 -4.75 -25.46
CA LEU A 176 -1.55 -6.07 -25.27
C LEU A 176 -2.71 -6.29 -26.23
N ALA A 177 -3.59 -5.31 -26.39
CA ALA A 177 -4.69 -5.38 -27.34
C ALA A 177 -4.19 -5.50 -28.79
N GLU A 178 -3.17 -4.76 -29.18
CA GLU A 178 -2.52 -4.87 -30.49
C GLU A 178 -1.92 -6.27 -30.71
N ALA A 179 -1.22 -6.81 -29.69
CA ALA A 179 -0.66 -8.16 -29.75
C ALA A 179 -1.75 -9.22 -29.92
N LEU A 180 -2.88 -9.10 -29.23
CA LEU A 180 -4.02 -10.03 -29.33
C LEU A 180 -4.81 -9.88 -30.63
N SER A 181 -4.79 -8.70 -31.25
CA SER A 181 -5.55 -8.40 -32.47
C SER A 181 -4.92 -8.95 -33.75
N ARG A 182 -3.70 -9.46 -33.69
CA ARG A 182 -3.02 -10.02 -34.89
C ARG A 182 -3.81 -11.18 -35.50
N PRO A 183 -4.13 -11.15 -36.79
CA PRO A 183 -5.11 -12.07 -37.40
C PRO A 183 -4.66 -13.52 -37.49
N ARG A 184 -3.35 -13.79 -37.40
CA ARG A 184 -2.75 -15.11 -37.64
C ARG A 184 -3.09 -16.15 -36.58
N TYR A 185 -3.43 -15.74 -35.32
CA TYR A 185 -3.65 -16.67 -34.22
C TYR A 185 -4.91 -16.31 -33.42
N LYS A 186 -5.76 -17.32 -33.17
CA LYS A 186 -6.90 -17.19 -32.25
C LYS A 186 -6.46 -17.22 -30.78
N TRP A 187 -5.48 -18.06 -30.46
CA TRP A 187 -4.91 -18.26 -29.14
C TRP A 187 -3.41 -17.98 -29.16
N ARG A 188 -2.90 -17.33 -28.13
CA ARG A 188 -1.46 -17.02 -27.95
C ARG A 188 -1.05 -17.32 -26.53
N THR A 189 0.19 -17.71 -26.28
CA THR A 189 0.69 -17.86 -24.91
C THR A 189 0.79 -16.51 -24.24
N LEU A 190 0.42 -16.44 -22.96
CA LEU A 190 0.53 -15.20 -22.15
C LEU A 190 1.96 -14.63 -22.20
N GLN A 191 2.97 -15.50 -22.07
CA GLN A 191 4.37 -15.14 -22.19
C GLN A 191 4.69 -14.42 -23.51
N ARG A 192 4.19 -14.92 -24.65
CA ARG A 192 4.47 -14.31 -25.94
C ARG A 192 3.81 -12.93 -26.10
N VAL A 193 2.59 -12.80 -25.59
CA VAL A 193 1.86 -11.52 -25.60
C VAL A 193 2.55 -10.50 -24.68
N ALA A 194 3.02 -10.93 -23.51
CA ALA A 194 3.77 -10.08 -22.60
C ALA A 194 5.09 -9.56 -23.19
N ILE A 195 5.85 -10.43 -23.85
CA ILE A 195 7.12 -10.05 -24.54
C ILE A 195 6.83 -9.02 -25.64
N GLU A 196 5.78 -9.19 -26.44
CA GLU A 196 5.42 -8.25 -27.51
C GLU A 196 4.91 -6.91 -26.96
N ALA A 197 4.26 -6.93 -25.78
CA ALA A 197 3.84 -5.73 -25.08
C ALA A 197 4.99 -5.06 -24.27
N ALA A 198 6.17 -5.68 -24.22
CA ALA A 198 7.34 -5.22 -23.45
C ALA A 198 7.03 -5.01 -21.96
N ILE A 199 6.34 -6.00 -21.34
CA ILE A 199 6.02 -6.06 -19.91
C ILE A 199 6.25 -7.48 -19.38
N SER A 200 6.23 -7.62 -18.05
CA SER A 200 6.33 -8.95 -17.42
C SER A 200 5.09 -9.79 -17.71
N GLU A 201 5.23 -11.12 -17.68
CA GLU A 201 4.12 -12.06 -17.87
C GLU A 201 3.07 -11.91 -16.77
N GLU A 202 3.50 -11.66 -15.53
CA GLU A 202 2.64 -11.41 -14.38
C GLU A 202 1.78 -10.17 -14.59
N ARG A 203 2.40 -9.02 -14.92
CA ARG A 203 1.67 -7.78 -15.21
C ARG A 203 0.73 -7.90 -16.40
N ALA A 204 1.13 -8.62 -17.45
CA ALA A 204 0.25 -8.92 -18.58
C ALA A 204 -0.96 -9.74 -18.15
N GLY A 205 -0.76 -10.72 -17.27
CA GLY A 205 -1.83 -11.54 -16.70
C GLY A 205 -2.85 -10.70 -15.92
N ASP A 206 -2.39 -9.81 -15.06
CA ASP A 206 -3.26 -8.97 -14.23
C ASP A 206 -4.06 -7.96 -15.07
N LEU A 207 -3.39 -7.28 -16.01
CA LEU A 207 -4.06 -6.34 -16.92
C LEU A 207 -5.12 -7.01 -17.80
N LEU A 208 -4.85 -8.24 -18.27
CA LEU A 208 -5.78 -8.97 -19.12
C LEU A 208 -6.91 -9.65 -18.36
N ARG A 209 -6.74 -10.03 -17.08
CA ARG A 209 -7.82 -10.59 -16.24
C ARG A 209 -8.94 -9.58 -15.99
N SER A 210 -8.60 -8.30 -15.91
CA SER A 210 -9.60 -7.23 -15.75
C SER A 210 -10.32 -6.86 -17.05
N ASP A 211 -9.90 -7.41 -18.21
CA ASP A 211 -10.50 -7.14 -19.52
C ASP A 211 -11.53 -8.23 -19.88
N SER A 212 -12.79 -7.85 -19.85
CA SER A 212 -13.91 -8.75 -20.16
C SER A 212 -13.91 -9.28 -21.61
N SER A 213 -13.18 -8.63 -22.53
CA SER A 213 -13.05 -9.06 -23.91
C SER A 213 -12.05 -10.20 -24.12
N VAL A 214 -11.27 -10.53 -23.09
CA VAL A 214 -10.22 -11.56 -23.13
C VAL A 214 -10.70 -12.85 -22.49
N ARG A 215 -10.27 -13.98 -23.04
CA ARG A 215 -10.49 -15.31 -22.50
C ARG A 215 -9.16 -15.98 -22.22
N PHE A 216 -9.04 -16.60 -21.05
CA PHE A 216 -7.91 -17.41 -20.64
C PHE A 216 -8.23 -18.90 -20.79
N SER A 217 -7.22 -19.70 -21.17
CA SER A 217 -7.31 -21.15 -21.23
C SER A 217 -5.94 -21.79 -20.99
N LYS A 218 -5.87 -23.10 -20.86
CA LYS A 218 -4.63 -23.88 -20.81
C LYS A 218 -4.35 -24.52 -22.17
N GLY A 219 -3.19 -24.27 -22.71
CA GLY A 219 -2.71 -24.92 -23.95
C GLY A 219 -2.24 -26.36 -23.72
N ARG A 220 -1.93 -27.08 -24.82
CA ARG A 220 -1.45 -28.48 -24.77
C ARG A 220 -0.19 -28.69 -23.92
N SER A 221 0.65 -27.66 -23.78
CA SER A 221 1.88 -27.65 -22.97
C SER A 221 1.67 -27.15 -21.54
N GLN A 222 0.43 -27.12 -21.03
CA GLN A 222 0.04 -26.55 -19.72
C GLN A 222 0.33 -25.03 -19.58
N LYS A 223 0.82 -24.38 -20.62
CA LYS A 223 1.04 -22.91 -20.61
C LYS A 223 -0.28 -22.17 -20.68
N ILE A 224 -0.34 -21.04 -19.99
CA ILE A 224 -1.50 -20.14 -20.05
C ILE A 224 -1.54 -19.52 -21.45
N ILE A 225 -2.72 -19.63 -22.10
CA ILE A 225 -3.03 -19.04 -23.38
C ILE A 225 -4.17 -18.04 -23.25
N VAL A 226 -4.11 -16.98 -24.03
CA VAL A 226 -5.05 -15.87 -24.02
C VAL A 226 -5.54 -15.60 -25.45
N GLY A 227 -6.79 -15.17 -25.59
CA GLY A 227 -7.38 -14.82 -26.88
C GLY A 227 -8.58 -13.91 -26.70
N LEU A 228 -8.91 -13.17 -27.75
CA LEU A 228 -10.10 -12.30 -27.76
C LEU A 228 -11.37 -13.17 -27.85
N ARG A 229 -12.35 -12.93 -26.98
CA ARG A 229 -13.65 -13.65 -26.98
C ARG A 229 -14.33 -13.63 -28.34
N SER A 230 -14.25 -12.51 -29.07
CA SER A 230 -14.79 -12.38 -30.43
C SER A 230 -14.18 -13.35 -31.46
N ARG A 231 -13.05 -13.99 -31.16
CA ARG A 231 -12.33 -14.89 -32.08
C ARG A 231 -12.25 -16.33 -31.62
N VAL A 232 -12.43 -16.56 -30.31
CA VAL A 232 -12.23 -17.90 -29.72
C VAL A 232 -13.54 -18.60 -29.34
N GLY A 233 -14.67 -17.92 -29.53
CA GLY A 233 -16.01 -18.51 -29.37
C GLY A 233 -16.40 -18.74 -27.94
#